data_ec84fcffa47566f96b5b6c2586aedaf0
#
_entry.id   ec84fcffa47566f96b5b6c2586aedaf0
#
_cell.length_a   1.000
_cell.length_b   1.000
_cell.length_c   1.000
_cell.angle_alpha   90.00
_cell.angle_beta   90.00
_cell.angle_gamma   90.00
#
_symmetry.space_group_name_H-M   'P 1'
#
loop_
_entity.id
_entity.type
_entity.pdbx_description
1 polymer ?
#
loop_
_entity_poly.entity_id
_entity_poly.type
_entity_poly.pdbx_seq_one_letter_code
_entity_poly.pdbx_strand_id
1 'polypeptide(L)'
;MPPTSAEPRGALVVGGAKGIGRAIAGTLAARGDDVVVADVDARSAEELVDELRERGLSARFEQLDVTDVERVRSVVAAADAASPLATVVASAGVAFARPLEDVEPDEYDGLMAVNVRGVFFVVQAALRAMAPRGRGSIVTVCSTSGFTASTGPMTAYDASKGAVRLLTQAAAKEAAPSGVRVNAVAPGTVETALTLALASPDELASLGTSRVPLGRLGRADEIASAVAFLASDAASYVTGHVLVVDGGWLA
;
A
#
# COMPACT_ATOMS: atom_id res chain seq x y z
N MET A 1 4.14 1.81 -35.17
CA MET A 1 3.32 0.60 -35.01
C MET A 1 2.57 0.70 -33.70
N PRO A 2 1.25 0.50 -33.62
CA PRO A 2 0.58 0.35 -32.35
C PRO A 2 1.16 -0.87 -31.64
N PRO A 3 1.33 -0.86 -30.29
CA PRO A 3 1.84 -2.03 -29.60
C PRO A 3 0.86 -3.19 -29.81
N THR A 4 1.39 -4.31 -30.29
CA THR A 4 0.73 -5.61 -30.23
C THR A 4 0.19 -5.82 -28.81
N SER A 5 -0.99 -6.42 -28.68
CA SER A 5 -1.69 -6.74 -27.45
C SER A 5 -0.69 -7.10 -26.33
N ALA A 6 -0.44 -6.13 -25.44
CA ALA A 6 0.42 -6.39 -24.30
C ALA A 6 -0.24 -7.51 -23.47
N GLU A 7 0.56 -8.52 -23.11
CA GLU A 7 0.09 -9.55 -22.17
C GLU A 7 -0.52 -8.88 -20.93
N PRO A 8 -1.62 -9.41 -20.41
CA PRO A 8 -2.27 -8.85 -19.23
C PRO A 8 -1.26 -8.77 -18.08
N ARG A 9 -1.14 -7.60 -17.47
CA ARG A 9 -0.23 -7.34 -16.37
C ARG A 9 -0.96 -7.62 -15.07
N GLY A 10 -0.60 -8.68 -14.36
CA GLY A 10 -1.16 -8.96 -13.05
C GLY A 10 -0.79 -7.89 -12.02
N ALA A 11 -1.74 -7.44 -11.23
CA ALA A 11 -1.52 -6.56 -10.08
C ALA A 11 -2.23 -7.12 -8.83
N LEU A 12 -1.51 -7.17 -7.71
CA LEU A 12 -2.07 -7.57 -6.42
C LEU A 12 -2.03 -6.37 -5.46
N VAL A 13 -3.20 -6.00 -4.91
CA VAL A 13 -3.31 -4.94 -3.91
C VAL A 13 -3.77 -5.57 -2.59
N VAL A 14 -2.83 -5.68 -1.65
CA VAL A 14 -3.08 -6.20 -0.29
C VAL A 14 -3.53 -5.05 0.61
N GLY A 15 -4.68 -5.19 1.28
CA GLY A 15 -5.37 -4.09 1.94
C GLY A 15 -6.11 -3.20 0.93
N GLY A 16 -6.71 -3.84 -0.11
CA GLY A 16 -7.29 -3.17 -1.27
C GLY A 16 -8.77 -2.79 -1.17
N ALA A 17 -9.47 -3.18 -0.09
CA ALA A 17 -10.92 -2.99 0.00
C ALA A 17 -11.35 -1.55 0.26
N LYS A 18 -10.56 -0.76 0.99
CA LYS A 18 -10.93 0.58 1.47
C LYS A 18 -9.83 1.62 1.28
N GLY A 19 -10.20 2.89 1.41
CA GLY A 19 -9.28 4.03 1.50
C GLY A 19 -8.26 4.08 0.37
N ILE A 20 -6.99 4.20 0.73
CA ILE A 20 -5.87 4.30 -0.23
C ILE A 20 -5.77 3.03 -1.08
N GLY A 21 -5.90 1.84 -0.47
CA GLY A 21 -5.81 0.57 -1.20
C GLY A 21 -6.89 0.43 -2.26
N ARG A 22 -8.15 0.82 -1.96
CA ARG A 22 -9.26 0.86 -2.91
C ARG A 22 -8.97 1.76 -4.10
N ALA A 23 -8.47 2.97 -3.84
CA ALA A 23 -8.10 3.91 -4.90
C ALA A 23 -6.96 3.36 -5.77
N ILE A 24 -5.97 2.70 -5.16
CA ILE A 24 -4.87 2.04 -5.89
C ILE A 24 -5.42 0.94 -6.79
N ALA A 25 -6.27 0.05 -6.26
CA ALA A 25 -6.87 -1.04 -7.04
C ALA A 25 -7.64 -0.50 -8.25
N GLY A 26 -8.49 0.52 -8.04
CA GLY A 26 -9.23 1.18 -9.12
C GLY A 26 -8.33 1.84 -10.17
N THR A 27 -7.25 2.48 -9.74
CA THR A 27 -6.28 3.14 -10.63
C THR A 27 -5.50 2.13 -11.47
N LEU A 28 -5.06 1.01 -10.87
CA LEU A 28 -4.36 -0.05 -11.59
C LEU A 28 -5.30 -0.77 -12.57
N ALA A 29 -6.53 -1.05 -12.18
CA ALA A 29 -7.54 -1.64 -13.07
C ALA A 29 -7.84 -0.71 -14.27
N ALA A 30 -8.01 0.59 -14.03
CA ALA A 30 -8.22 1.57 -15.09
C ALA A 30 -7.02 1.72 -16.04
N ARG A 31 -5.81 1.39 -15.58
CA ARG A 31 -4.59 1.28 -16.41
C ARG A 31 -4.59 0.04 -17.31
N GLY A 32 -5.49 -0.90 -17.11
CA GLY A 32 -5.61 -2.15 -17.85
C GLY A 32 -4.93 -3.35 -17.17
N ASP A 33 -4.55 -3.24 -15.91
CA ASP A 33 -4.03 -4.39 -15.15
C ASP A 33 -5.17 -5.35 -14.75
N ASP A 34 -4.85 -6.65 -14.66
CA ASP A 34 -5.71 -7.66 -14.05
C ASP A 34 -5.50 -7.62 -12.52
N VAL A 35 -6.44 -7.01 -11.80
CA VAL A 35 -6.27 -6.66 -10.40
C VAL A 35 -6.84 -7.72 -9.46
N VAL A 36 -6.00 -8.19 -8.53
CA VAL A 36 -6.45 -8.95 -7.36
C VAL A 36 -6.54 -7.99 -6.18
N VAL A 37 -7.74 -7.82 -5.65
CA VAL A 37 -8.01 -7.10 -4.40
C VAL A 37 -7.93 -8.13 -3.28
N ALA A 38 -6.91 -8.03 -2.42
CA ALA A 38 -6.77 -8.91 -1.27
C ALA A 38 -7.01 -8.14 0.03
N ASP A 39 -7.96 -8.58 0.85
CA ASP A 39 -8.33 -7.89 2.09
C ASP A 39 -8.98 -8.86 3.09
N VAL A 40 -8.98 -8.48 4.36
CA VAL A 40 -9.74 -9.18 5.41
C VAL A 40 -11.24 -8.84 5.34
N ASP A 41 -11.59 -7.65 4.87
CA ASP A 41 -12.97 -7.18 4.67
C ASP A 41 -13.52 -7.65 3.32
N ALA A 42 -14.04 -8.87 3.32
CA ALA A 42 -14.60 -9.50 2.13
C ALA A 42 -15.71 -8.66 1.48
N ARG A 43 -16.63 -8.12 2.30
CA ARG A 43 -17.77 -7.36 1.81
C ARG A 43 -17.33 -6.12 1.00
N SER A 44 -16.47 -5.28 1.59
CA SER A 44 -16.01 -4.06 0.91
C SER A 44 -15.15 -4.37 -0.31
N ALA A 45 -14.42 -5.50 -0.30
CA ALA A 45 -13.62 -5.94 -1.42
C ALA A 45 -14.49 -6.45 -2.59
N GLU A 46 -15.52 -7.24 -2.30
CA GLU A 46 -16.48 -7.71 -3.30
C GLU A 46 -17.25 -6.54 -3.94
N GLU A 47 -17.75 -5.60 -3.13
CA GLU A 47 -18.39 -4.37 -3.62
C GLU A 47 -17.48 -3.60 -4.60
N LEU A 48 -16.19 -3.46 -4.29
CA LEU A 48 -15.22 -2.83 -5.19
C LEU A 48 -15.03 -3.63 -6.48
N VAL A 49 -14.89 -4.94 -6.37
CA VAL A 49 -14.68 -5.81 -7.54
C VAL A 49 -15.87 -5.73 -8.48
N ASP A 50 -17.10 -5.74 -7.95
CA ASP A 50 -18.31 -5.63 -8.76
C ASP A 50 -18.39 -4.26 -9.47
N GLU A 51 -18.09 -3.14 -8.77
CA GLU A 51 -18.00 -1.82 -9.38
C GLU A 51 -16.97 -1.75 -10.52
N LEU A 52 -15.80 -2.38 -10.34
CA LEU A 52 -14.78 -2.41 -11.38
C LEU A 52 -15.22 -3.23 -12.59
N ARG A 53 -15.84 -4.39 -12.36
CA ARG A 53 -16.39 -5.27 -13.43
C ARG A 53 -17.53 -4.60 -14.20
N GLU A 54 -18.43 -3.89 -13.53
CA GLU A 54 -19.49 -3.11 -14.18
C GLU A 54 -18.93 -2.04 -15.14
N ARG A 55 -17.73 -1.53 -14.85
CA ARG A 55 -16.99 -0.62 -15.72
C ARG A 55 -16.18 -1.33 -16.81
N GLY A 56 -16.29 -2.66 -16.92
CA GLY A 56 -15.57 -3.48 -17.90
C GLY A 56 -14.08 -3.70 -17.55
N LEU A 57 -13.68 -3.48 -16.30
CA LEU A 57 -12.31 -3.65 -15.82
C LEU A 57 -12.10 -5.05 -15.23
N SER A 58 -10.86 -5.59 -15.34
CA SER A 58 -10.53 -6.90 -14.80
C SER A 58 -10.17 -6.77 -13.31
N ALA A 59 -10.98 -7.39 -12.46
CA ALA A 59 -10.74 -7.45 -11.03
C ALA A 59 -11.32 -8.73 -10.42
N ARG A 60 -10.66 -9.24 -9.37
CA ARG A 60 -11.16 -10.33 -8.52
C ARG A 60 -10.75 -10.12 -7.07
N PHE A 61 -11.48 -10.74 -6.17
CA PHE A 61 -11.22 -10.71 -4.73
C PHE A 61 -10.55 -11.98 -4.25
N GLU A 62 -9.66 -11.83 -3.27
CA GLU A 62 -9.08 -12.90 -2.46
C GLU A 62 -9.10 -12.52 -0.98
N GLN A 63 -9.73 -13.32 -0.14
CA GLN A 63 -9.73 -13.06 1.31
C GLN A 63 -8.34 -13.30 1.90
N LEU A 64 -7.80 -12.28 2.59
CA LEU A 64 -6.46 -12.30 3.14
C LEU A 64 -6.37 -11.54 4.46
N ASP A 65 -6.03 -12.27 5.53
CA ASP A 65 -5.43 -11.68 6.72
C ASP A 65 -3.90 -11.71 6.55
N VAL A 66 -3.25 -10.55 6.55
CA VAL A 66 -1.80 -10.44 6.36
C VAL A 66 -0.99 -10.99 7.53
N THR A 67 -1.62 -11.27 8.67
CA THR A 67 -0.97 -11.92 9.82
C THR A 67 -0.80 -13.43 9.62
N ASP A 68 -1.57 -14.03 8.70
CA ASP A 68 -1.40 -15.42 8.26
C ASP A 68 -0.41 -15.49 7.08
N VAL A 69 0.84 -15.84 7.42
CA VAL A 69 1.94 -15.89 6.44
C VAL A 69 1.72 -16.94 5.36
N GLU A 70 1.14 -18.08 5.70
CA GLU A 70 0.89 -19.14 4.70
C GLU A 70 -0.22 -18.73 3.74
N ARG A 71 -1.24 -18.02 4.24
CA ARG A 71 -2.27 -17.42 3.37
C ARG A 71 -1.68 -16.33 2.48
N VAL A 72 -0.80 -15.47 2.97
CA VAL A 72 -0.07 -14.49 2.14
C VAL A 72 0.65 -15.18 0.99
N ARG A 73 1.42 -16.25 1.28
CA ARG A 73 2.16 -17.01 0.26
C ARG A 73 1.23 -17.62 -0.77
N SER A 74 0.14 -18.25 -0.33
CA SER A 74 -0.82 -18.90 -1.23
C SER A 74 -1.55 -17.91 -2.13
N VAL A 75 -1.97 -16.74 -1.60
CA VAL A 75 -2.65 -15.70 -2.38
C VAL A 75 -1.71 -15.09 -3.43
N VAL A 76 -0.46 -14.78 -3.06
CA VAL A 76 0.52 -14.27 -4.02
C VAL A 76 0.80 -15.28 -5.12
N ALA A 77 0.99 -16.56 -4.78
CA ALA A 77 1.24 -17.61 -5.76
C ALA A 77 0.04 -17.84 -6.70
N ALA A 78 -1.19 -17.84 -6.17
CA ALA A 78 -2.41 -17.98 -6.97
C ALA A 78 -2.63 -16.77 -7.90
N ALA A 79 -2.36 -15.57 -7.40
CA ALA A 79 -2.43 -14.35 -8.21
C ALA A 79 -1.43 -14.38 -9.36
N ASP A 80 -0.19 -14.78 -9.09
CA ASP A 80 0.87 -14.88 -10.09
C ASP A 80 0.61 -15.97 -11.15
N ALA A 81 0.05 -17.09 -10.73
CA ALA A 81 -0.31 -18.18 -11.64
C ALA A 81 -1.47 -17.82 -12.58
N ALA A 82 -2.42 -17.01 -12.12
CA ALA A 82 -3.56 -16.57 -12.92
C ALA A 82 -3.17 -15.48 -13.93
N SER A 83 -2.32 -14.53 -13.51
CA SER A 83 -1.78 -13.46 -14.37
C SER A 83 -0.41 -13.05 -13.83
N PRO A 84 0.67 -13.15 -14.61
CA PRO A 84 2.02 -12.86 -14.12
C PRO A 84 2.08 -11.49 -13.44
N LEU A 85 2.39 -11.49 -12.15
CA LEU A 85 2.41 -10.27 -11.36
C LEU A 85 3.49 -9.30 -11.84
N ALA A 86 3.08 -8.17 -12.37
CA ALA A 86 3.92 -7.03 -12.69
C ALA A 86 3.99 -6.02 -11.52
N THR A 87 2.95 -5.98 -10.69
CA THR A 87 2.83 -5.05 -9.56
C THR A 87 2.29 -5.77 -8.33
N VAL A 88 2.92 -5.55 -7.18
CA VAL A 88 2.34 -5.91 -5.86
C VAL A 88 2.38 -4.68 -4.96
N VAL A 89 1.24 -4.34 -4.34
CA VAL A 89 1.12 -3.23 -3.42
C VAL A 89 0.78 -3.75 -2.03
N ALA A 90 1.65 -3.49 -1.04
CA ALA A 90 1.40 -3.79 0.36
C ALA A 90 0.82 -2.55 1.05
N SER A 91 -0.52 -2.43 1.03
CA SER A 91 -1.27 -1.30 1.57
C SER A 91 -1.99 -1.60 2.89
N ALA A 92 -2.06 -2.86 3.31
CA ALA A 92 -2.66 -3.22 4.59
C ALA A 92 -1.98 -2.50 5.75
N GLY A 93 -2.79 -1.95 6.65
CA GLY A 93 -2.29 -1.27 7.82
C GLY A 93 -3.40 -0.86 8.77
N VAL A 94 -3.06 -0.81 10.05
CA VAL A 94 -3.92 -0.37 11.14
C VAL A 94 -3.23 0.73 11.94
N ALA A 95 -4.00 1.52 12.66
CA ALA A 95 -3.50 2.57 13.54
C ALA A 95 -4.39 2.72 14.76
N PHE A 96 -3.80 3.14 15.85
CA PHE A 96 -4.51 3.64 17.03
C PHE A 96 -3.73 4.83 17.63
N ALA A 97 -4.44 5.67 18.37
CA ALA A 97 -3.86 6.75 19.15
C ALA A 97 -4.02 6.42 20.64
N ARG A 98 -2.87 6.30 21.34
CA ARG A 98 -2.81 6.01 22.77
C ARG A 98 -1.51 6.54 23.37
N PRO A 99 -1.50 7.18 24.57
CA PRO A 99 -0.28 7.55 25.27
C PRO A 99 0.66 6.36 25.42
N LEU A 100 1.97 6.61 25.32
CA LEU A 100 2.97 5.55 25.30
C LEU A 100 2.91 4.65 26.55
N GLU A 101 2.67 5.25 27.71
CA GLU A 101 2.56 4.54 29.00
C GLU A 101 1.30 3.65 29.12
N ASP A 102 0.28 3.87 28.27
CA ASP A 102 -0.99 3.16 28.31
C ASP A 102 -1.13 2.10 27.20
N VAL A 103 -0.11 1.94 26.36
CA VAL A 103 -0.12 0.92 25.27
C VAL A 103 0.03 -0.46 25.86
N GLU A 104 -0.98 -1.31 25.68
CA GLU A 104 -0.94 -2.69 26.10
C GLU A 104 -0.15 -3.59 25.11
N PRO A 105 0.56 -4.64 25.60
CA PRO A 105 1.34 -5.53 24.76
C PRO A 105 0.57 -6.11 23.57
N ASP A 106 -0.67 -6.57 23.77
CA ASP A 106 -1.47 -7.17 22.70
C ASP A 106 -1.86 -6.15 21.61
N GLU A 107 -2.07 -4.87 21.97
CA GLU A 107 -2.35 -3.81 21.02
C GLU A 107 -1.10 -3.51 20.16
N TYR A 108 0.06 -3.43 20.82
CA TYR A 108 1.34 -3.26 20.13
C TYR A 108 1.63 -4.43 19.19
N ASP A 109 1.52 -5.68 19.68
CA ASP A 109 1.79 -6.87 18.90
C ASP A 109 0.84 -7.01 17.72
N GLY A 110 -0.46 -6.72 17.89
CA GLY A 110 -1.45 -6.70 16.83
C GLY A 110 -1.13 -5.68 15.74
N LEU A 111 -0.74 -4.47 16.12
CA LEU A 111 -0.33 -3.43 15.16
C LEU A 111 0.95 -3.83 14.41
N MET A 112 1.96 -4.34 15.11
CA MET A 112 3.22 -4.77 14.49
C MET A 112 3.02 -5.99 13.60
N ALA A 113 2.14 -6.92 13.98
CA ALA A 113 1.79 -8.08 13.17
C ALA A 113 1.22 -7.69 11.80
N VAL A 114 0.35 -6.68 11.74
CA VAL A 114 -0.21 -6.18 10.49
C VAL A 114 0.78 -5.28 9.76
N ASN A 115 1.25 -4.20 10.41
CA ASN A 115 1.98 -3.12 9.74
C ASN A 115 3.41 -3.48 9.36
N VAL A 116 4.06 -4.39 10.08
CA VAL A 116 5.46 -4.73 9.85
C VAL A 116 5.62 -6.17 9.37
N ARG A 117 5.18 -7.14 10.20
CA ARG A 117 5.33 -8.56 9.85
C ARG A 117 4.54 -8.92 8.58
N GLY A 118 3.28 -8.47 8.46
CA GLY A 118 2.46 -8.69 7.28
C GLY A 118 3.10 -8.10 6.03
N VAL A 119 3.50 -6.82 6.08
CA VAL A 119 4.19 -6.15 4.96
C VAL A 119 5.46 -6.88 4.56
N PHE A 120 6.28 -7.32 5.53
CA PHE A 120 7.51 -8.07 5.25
C PHE A 120 7.23 -9.34 4.43
N PHE A 121 6.24 -10.14 4.83
CA PHE A 121 5.95 -11.40 4.15
C PHE A 121 5.23 -11.20 2.81
N VAL A 122 4.45 -10.14 2.63
CA VAL A 122 3.92 -9.73 1.31
C VAL A 122 5.07 -9.39 0.37
N VAL A 123 6.03 -8.56 0.80
CA VAL A 123 7.22 -8.19 0.00
C VAL A 123 8.06 -9.43 -0.34
N GLN A 124 8.29 -10.34 0.64
CA GLN A 124 9.02 -11.58 0.43
C GLN A 124 8.33 -12.49 -0.61
N ALA A 125 7.01 -12.71 -0.48
CA ALA A 125 6.26 -13.55 -1.39
C ALA A 125 6.23 -12.95 -2.81
N ALA A 126 6.04 -11.64 -2.92
CA ALA A 126 6.08 -10.91 -4.20
C ALA A 126 7.45 -11.04 -4.88
N LEU A 127 8.54 -10.86 -4.13
CA LEU A 127 9.90 -11.00 -4.67
C LEU A 127 10.14 -12.43 -5.19
N ARG A 128 9.72 -13.46 -4.44
CA ARG A 128 9.82 -14.87 -4.88
C ARG A 128 9.08 -15.14 -6.18
N ALA A 129 7.91 -14.53 -6.36
CA ALA A 129 7.10 -14.67 -7.57
C ALA A 129 7.72 -13.93 -8.77
N MET A 130 8.26 -12.72 -8.57
CA MET A 130 8.75 -11.84 -9.64
C MET A 130 10.19 -12.11 -10.07
N ALA A 131 11.09 -12.45 -9.12
CA ALA A 131 12.52 -12.62 -9.37
C ALA A 131 12.88 -13.59 -10.51
N PRO A 132 12.19 -14.76 -10.65
CA PRO A 132 12.49 -15.68 -11.77
C PRO A 132 12.28 -15.09 -13.16
N ARG A 133 11.42 -14.06 -13.27
CA ARG A 133 11.12 -13.37 -14.54
C ARG A 133 12.02 -12.15 -14.80
N GLY A 134 12.88 -11.78 -13.85
CA GLY A 134 13.78 -10.64 -13.98
C GLY A 134 13.08 -9.28 -14.04
N ARG A 135 11.83 -9.18 -13.59
CA ARG A 135 11.04 -7.93 -13.63
C ARG A 135 9.91 -7.92 -12.61
N GLY A 136 9.58 -6.75 -12.12
CA GLY A 136 8.46 -6.51 -11.21
C GLY A 136 8.58 -5.19 -10.44
N SER A 137 7.49 -4.72 -9.89
CA SER A 137 7.46 -3.55 -9.03
C SER A 137 6.66 -3.86 -7.75
N ILE A 138 7.31 -3.73 -6.61
CA ILE A 138 6.70 -3.85 -5.29
C ILE A 138 6.60 -2.45 -4.69
N VAL A 139 5.41 -2.06 -4.23
CA VAL A 139 5.19 -0.75 -3.61
C VAL A 139 4.58 -0.95 -2.22
N THR A 140 5.23 -0.44 -1.20
CA THR A 140 4.71 -0.44 0.17
C THR A 140 4.05 0.90 0.50
N VAL A 141 3.03 0.89 1.36
CA VAL A 141 2.41 2.11 1.87
C VAL A 141 2.98 2.42 3.25
N CYS A 142 3.93 3.36 3.28
CA CYS A 142 4.53 3.92 4.47
C CYS A 142 3.62 5.01 5.08
N SER A 143 4.19 6.09 5.59
CA SER A 143 3.56 7.31 6.10
C SER A 143 4.62 8.39 6.29
N THR A 144 4.22 9.66 6.36
CA THR A 144 5.08 10.73 6.91
C THR A 144 5.55 10.41 8.33
N SER A 145 4.78 9.62 9.09
CA SER A 145 5.17 9.06 10.40
C SER A 145 6.41 8.16 10.36
N GLY A 146 6.82 7.69 9.19
CA GLY A 146 8.10 7.00 9.02
C GLY A 146 9.32 7.93 8.96
N PHE A 147 9.12 9.25 8.93
CA PHE A 147 10.18 10.27 8.86
C PHE A 147 10.20 11.19 10.08
N THR A 148 9.05 11.44 10.68
CA THR A 148 8.88 12.30 11.84
C THR A 148 7.79 11.75 12.74
N ALA A 149 7.82 12.11 14.02
CA ALA A 149 6.78 11.72 14.96
C ALA A 149 5.44 12.39 14.62
N SER A 150 4.36 11.66 14.82
CA SER A 150 2.99 12.18 14.75
C SER A 150 2.76 13.27 15.80
N THR A 151 1.78 14.12 15.55
CA THR A 151 1.42 15.19 16.53
C THR A 151 0.57 14.67 17.69
N GLY A 152 -0.03 13.51 17.53
CA GLY A 152 -0.80 12.80 18.56
C GLY A 152 -0.03 11.62 19.16
N PRO A 153 -0.61 10.93 20.15
CA PRO A 153 0.01 9.81 20.83
C PRO A 153 -0.02 8.53 19.98
N MET A 154 0.84 8.46 18.96
CA MET A 154 0.87 7.38 17.97
C MET A 154 2.21 6.65 17.90
N THR A 155 2.96 6.58 19.00
CA THR A 155 4.34 6.06 19.05
C THR A 155 4.48 4.67 18.44
N ALA A 156 3.55 3.74 18.70
CA ALA A 156 3.59 2.38 18.13
C ALA A 156 3.40 2.42 16.60
N TYR A 157 2.48 3.25 16.11
CA TYR A 157 2.26 3.43 14.68
C TYR A 157 3.48 4.05 13.99
N ASP A 158 4.03 5.13 14.55
CA ASP A 158 5.23 5.80 14.03
C ASP A 158 6.42 4.83 13.93
N ALA A 159 6.64 4.04 14.98
CA ALA A 159 7.67 2.99 15.00
C ALA A 159 7.44 1.97 13.87
N SER A 160 6.20 1.52 13.66
CA SER A 160 5.85 0.59 12.60
C SER A 160 6.13 1.15 11.20
N LYS A 161 5.83 2.44 10.98
CA LYS A 161 6.06 3.10 9.68
C LYS A 161 7.55 3.43 9.45
N GLY A 162 8.30 3.71 10.51
CA GLY A 162 9.76 3.74 10.45
C GLY A 162 10.36 2.41 10.01
N ALA A 163 9.85 1.29 10.54
CA ALA A 163 10.25 -0.05 10.13
C ALA A 163 9.93 -0.32 8.65
N VAL A 164 8.71 0.02 8.17
CA VAL A 164 8.31 -0.16 6.75
C VAL A 164 9.22 0.65 5.83
N ARG A 165 9.58 1.88 6.21
CA ARG A 165 10.51 2.72 5.44
C ARG A 165 11.84 2.03 5.23
N LEU A 166 12.47 1.55 6.30
CA LEU A 166 13.80 0.91 6.20
C LEU A 166 13.72 -0.47 5.55
N LEU A 167 12.66 -1.25 5.81
CA LEU A 167 12.38 -2.51 5.14
C LEU A 167 12.34 -2.32 3.61
N THR A 168 11.64 -1.30 3.13
CA THR A 168 11.57 -0.98 1.69
C THR A 168 12.95 -0.74 1.10
N GLN A 169 13.79 0.05 1.78
CA GLN A 169 15.14 0.37 1.32
C GLN A 169 16.06 -0.86 1.33
N ALA A 170 15.96 -1.70 2.34
CA ALA A 170 16.74 -2.95 2.44
C ALA A 170 16.31 -3.94 1.36
N ALA A 171 14.99 -4.19 1.24
CA ALA A 171 14.44 -5.08 0.23
C ALA A 171 14.77 -4.65 -1.20
N ALA A 172 14.83 -3.35 -1.47
CA ALA A 172 15.23 -2.83 -2.78
C ALA A 172 16.66 -3.22 -3.16
N LYS A 173 17.60 -3.17 -2.21
CA LYS A 173 18.99 -3.59 -2.44
C LYS A 173 19.10 -5.07 -2.73
N GLU A 174 18.34 -5.89 -2.00
CA GLU A 174 18.33 -7.35 -2.19
C GLU A 174 17.62 -7.75 -3.49
N ALA A 175 16.55 -7.04 -3.88
CA ALA A 175 15.75 -7.33 -5.06
C ALA A 175 16.40 -6.85 -6.38
N ALA A 176 17.20 -5.79 -6.35
CA ALA A 176 17.77 -5.15 -7.53
C ALA A 176 18.53 -6.10 -8.46
N PRO A 177 19.38 -7.05 -7.99
CA PRO A 177 20.06 -7.99 -8.87
C PRO A 177 19.11 -8.90 -9.66
N SER A 178 17.88 -9.10 -9.18
CA SER A 178 16.84 -9.87 -9.88
C SER A 178 15.94 -9.00 -10.77
N GLY A 179 16.27 -7.74 -11.01
CA GLY A 179 15.48 -6.83 -11.84
C GLY A 179 14.13 -6.39 -11.23
N VAL A 180 13.87 -6.70 -9.96
CA VAL A 180 12.66 -6.29 -9.24
C VAL A 180 12.92 -4.99 -8.50
N ARG A 181 12.04 -4.00 -8.67
CA ARG A 181 12.10 -2.73 -7.96
C ARG A 181 11.22 -2.76 -6.71
N VAL A 182 11.69 -2.19 -5.62
CA VAL A 182 10.92 -2.05 -4.38
C VAL A 182 10.97 -0.59 -3.94
N ASN A 183 9.79 0.04 -3.83
CA ASN A 183 9.64 1.44 -3.43
C ASN A 183 8.51 1.58 -2.41
N ALA A 184 8.38 2.76 -1.84
CA ALA A 184 7.25 3.12 -0.98
C ALA A 184 6.62 4.43 -1.41
N VAL A 185 5.35 4.62 -1.08
CA VAL A 185 4.74 5.94 -0.92
C VAL A 185 4.64 6.26 0.56
N ALA A 186 4.82 7.52 0.92
CA ALA A 186 4.62 8.03 2.28
C ALA A 186 3.53 9.10 2.26
N PRO A 187 2.26 8.73 2.42
CA PRO A 187 1.17 9.69 2.50
C PRO A 187 1.30 10.60 3.72
N GLY A 188 0.90 11.86 3.58
CA GLY A 188 0.49 12.70 4.70
C GLY A 188 -0.88 12.28 5.22
N THR A 189 -1.61 13.20 5.86
CA THR A 189 -2.99 12.93 6.27
C THR A 189 -3.91 12.92 5.06
N VAL A 190 -4.54 11.77 4.84
CA VAL A 190 -5.47 11.52 3.73
C VAL A 190 -6.85 11.24 4.30
N GLU A 191 -7.89 11.81 3.70
CA GLU A 191 -9.27 11.57 4.11
C GLU A 191 -9.68 10.13 3.79
N THR A 192 -9.72 9.29 4.83
CA THR A 192 -10.05 7.86 4.74
C THR A 192 -10.78 7.41 6.00
N ALA A 193 -11.39 6.21 5.97
CA ALA A 193 -12.00 5.63 7.15
C ALA A 193 -11.00 5.48 8.33
N LEU A 194 -9.72 5.23 8.04
CA LEU A 194 -8.67 5.12 9.06
C LEU A 194 -8.45 6.45 9.79
N THR A 195 -8.35 7.56 9.06
CA THR A 195 -8.13 8.89 9.65
C THR A 195 -9.37 9.40 10.37
N LEU A 196 -10.57 9.11 9.84
CA LEU A 196 -11.85 9.45 10.49
C LEU A 196 -12.10 8.65 11.77
N ALA A 197 -11.47 7.49 11.95
CA ALA A 197 -11.52 6.75 13.21
C ALA A 197 -10.56 7.31 14.28
N LEU A 198 -9.59 8.13 13.88
CA LEU A 198 -8.57 8.70 14.79
C LEU A 198 -8.86 10.15 15.20
N ALA A 199 -9.61 10.91 14.39
CA ALA A 199 -9.93 12.31 14.64
C ALA A 199 -11.28 12.70 14.02
N SER A 200 -11.95 13.68 14.62
CA SER A 200 -13.21 14.20 14.09
C SER A 200 -13.02 14.93 12.76
N PRO A 201 -14.07 15.09 11.93
CA PRO A 201 -13.99 15.85 10.69
C PRO A 201 -13.47 17.29 10.88
N ASP A 202 -13.85 17.98 11.96
CA ASP A 202 -13.41 19.34 12.25
C ASP A 202 -11.92 19.40 12.61
N GLU A 203 -11.42 18.43 13.39
CA GLU A 203 -9.99 18.32 13.70
C GLU A 203 -9.19 18.03 12.44
N LEU A 204 -9.67 17.14 11.57
CA LEU A 204 -9.03 16.84 10.29
C LEU A 204 -9.02 18.05 9.35
N ALA A 205 -10.12 18.79 9.25
CA ALA A 205 -10.19 20.02 8.44
C ALA A 205 -9.23 21.09 8.97
N SER A 206 -9.19 21.29 10.30
CA SER A 206 -8.25 22.19 10.96
C SER A 206 -6.79 21.80 10.70
N LEU A 207 -6.48 20.51 10.78
CA LEU A 207 -5.15 19.98 10.51
C LEU A 207 -4.73 20.23 9.05
N GLY A 208 -5.64 20.03 8.10
CA GLY A 208 -5.39 20.31 6.68
C GLY A 208 -5.05 21.79 6.44
N THR A 209 -5.77 22.71 7.05
CA THR A 209 -5.56 24.15 6.83
C THR A 209 -4.39 24.74 7.62
N SER A 210 -4.05 24.16 8.79
CA SER A 210 -3.03 24.72 9.67
C SER A 210 -1.64 24.11 9.48
N ARG A 211 -1.55 22.88 8.96
CA ARG A 211 -0.29 22.14 8.91
C ARG A 211 0.14 21.70 7.51
N VAL A 212 -0.80 21.53 6.58
CA VAL A 212 -0.46 21.16 5.21
C VAL A 212 -0.25 22.41 4.38
N PRO A 213 0.91 22.66 3.80
CA PRO A 213 1.16 23.85 2.96
C PRO A 213 0.17 24.02 1.81
N LEU A 214 -0.33 22.93 1.21
CA LEU A 214 -1.40 23.00 0.20
C LEU A 214 -2.79 23.34 0.77
N GLY A 215 -2.92 23.54 2.10
CA GLY A 215 -4.14 24.02 2.76
C GLY A 215 -5.29 23.01 2.84
N ARG A 216 -5.04 21.73 2.60
CA ARG A 216 -6.05 20.66 2.62
C ARG A 216 -5.45 19.30 2.91
N LEU A 217 -6.30 18.35 3.28
CA LEU A 217 -5.93 16.94 3.32
C LEU A 217 -5.69 16.37 1.90
N GLY A 218 -4.92 15.31 1.83
CA GLY A 218 -4.77 14.52 0.61
C GLY A 218 -6.02 13.69 0.31
N ARG A 219 -6.20 13.32 -0.96
CA ARG A 219 -7.21 12.36 -1.39
C ARG A 219 -6.54 11.02 -1.73
N ALA A 220 -7.29 9.94 -1.58
CA ALA A 220 -6.78 8.60 -1.85
C ALA A 220 -6.32 8.42 -3.32
N ASP A 221 -6.96 9.09 -4.28
CA ASP A 221 -6.60 9.07 -5.70
C ASP A 221 -5.24 9.75 -5.99
N GLU A 222 -4.85 10.75 -5.21
CA GLU A 222 -3.53 11.40 -5.31
C GLU A 222 -2.41 10.43 -4.89
N ILE A 223 -2.65 9.63 -3.85
CA ILE A 223 -1.71 8.58 -3.43
C ILE A 223 -1.67 7.45 -4.46
N ALA A 224 -2.84 7.04 -4.98
CA ALA A 224 -2.93 6.00 -6.00
C ALA A 224 -2.17 6.38 -7.29
N SER A 225 -2.21 7.65 -7.68
CA SER A 225 -1.44 8.17 -8.83
C SER A 225 0.08 8.02 -8.63
N ALA A 226 0.58 8.31 -7.43
CA ALA A 226 1.99 8.12 -7.08
C ALA A 226 2.39 6.64 -7.10
N VAL A 227 1.52 5.75 -6.59
CA VAL A 227 1.73 4.30 -6.66
C VAL A 227 1.75 3.82 -8.12
N ALA A 228 0.82 4.28 -8.95
CA ALA A 228 0.77 3.93 -10.37
C ALA A 228 2.04 4.36 -11.13
N PHE A 229 2.61 5.53 -10.79
CA PHE A 229 3.92 5.96 -11.30
C PHE A 229 5.02 4.98 -10.88
N LEU A 230 5.16 4.69 -9.59
CA LEU A 230 6.20 3.77 -9.08
C LEU A 230 6.06 2.35 -9.65
N ALA A 231 4.83 1.92 -9.95
CA ALA A 231 4.52 0.63 -10.55
C ALA A 231 4.76 0.59 -12.07
N SER A 232 4.97 1.72 -12.72
CA SER A 232 5.13 1.82 -14.18
C SER A 232 6.59 1.78 -14.63
N ASP A 233 6.80 1.65 -15.95
CA ASP A 233 8.11 1.70 -16.58
C ASP A 233 8.71 3.12 -16.56
N ALA A 234 7.90 4.16 -16.36
CA ALA A 234 8.37 5.53 -16.13
C ALA A 234 9.25 5.64 -14.87
N ALA A 235 9.09 4.70 -13.91
CA ALA A 235 9.91 4.59 -12.71
C ALA A 235 11.01 3.50 -12.84
N SER A 236 11.43 3.12 -14.06
CA SER A 236 12.39 2.02 -14.29
C SER A 236 13.75 2.20 -13.60
N TYR A 237 14.16 3.43 -13.33
CA TYR A 237 15.39 3.74 -12.61
C TYR A 237 15.19 4.17 -11.14
N VAL A 238 13.97 3.90 -10.59
CA VAL A 238 13.60 4.22 -9.21
C VAL A 238 13.43 2.94 -8.41
N THR A 239 14.33 2.71 -7.45
CA THR A 239 14.24 1.61 -6.46
C THR A 239 14.82 2.05 -5.13
N GLY A 240 14.27 1.56 -4.02
CA GLY A 240 14.65 1.97 -2.66
C GLY A 240 14.15 3.36 -2.28
N HIS A 241 13.33 4.01 -3.11
CA HIS A 241 12.81 5.34 -2.85
C HIS A 241 11.53 5.28 -2.02
N VAL A 242 11.37 6.26 -1.12
CA VAL A 242 10.13 6.50 -0.39
C VAL A 242 9.59 7.85 -0.87
N LEU A 243 8.62 7.80 -1.76
CA LEU A 243 8.02 8.99 -2.36
C LEU A 243 7.02 9.61 -1.38
N VAL A 244 7.37 10.77 -0.86
CA VAL A 244 6.49 11.54 0.03
C VAL A 244 5.37 12.18 -0.78
N VAL A 245 4.12 12.00 -0.34
CA VAL A 245 2.90 12.54 -0.96
C VAL A 245 2.02 13.13 0.14
N ASP A 246 2.36 14.34 0.59
CA ASP A 246 1.89 14.91 1.85
C ASP A 246 1.43 16.38 1.78
N GLY A 247 1.39 16.95 0.58
CA GLY A 247 1.03 18.36 0.41
C GLY A 247 2.04 19.36 0.99
N GLY A 248 3.28 18.91 1.23
CA GLY A 248 4.37 19.72 1.76
C GLY A 248 4.52 19.65 3.29
N TRP A 249 3.82 18.74 3.96
CA TRP A 249 3.87 18.58 5.42
C TRP A 249 5.30 18.41 5.98
N LEU A 250 6.17 17.68 5.28
CA LEU A 250 7.55 17.44 5.71
C LEU A 250 8.57 18.44 5.16
N ALA A 251 8.12 19.44 4.39
CA ALA A 251 9.01 20.42 3.77
C ALA A 251 9.57 21.46 4.77
#